data_aab0a74c3a1c4276fc4505fff43b28ab
#
_entry.id   aab0a74c3a1c4276fc4505fff43b28ab
#
_cell.length_a   1.000
_cell.length_b   1.000
_cell.length_c   1.000
_cell.angle_alpha   90.00
_cell.angle_beta   90.00
_cell.angle_gamma   90.00
#
_symmetry.space_group_name_H-M   'P 1'
#
loop_
_entity.id
_entity.type
_entity.pdbx_description
1 polymer ?
#
loop_
_entity_poly.entity_id
_entity_poly.type
_entity_poly.pdbx_seq_one_letter_code
_entity_poly.pdbx_strand_id
1 'polypeptide(L)'
;MSRVLETIGARVISSDLYRRGFGEAGVDFLDNDRFSDNIITNPPYNSAEGFVASGVSKARRKFALLLRLAFLEGANRANTIYSRSPPNRVWVFSERITFYPAGAKVAGSGTTAYAWFVWDKDASNNTELKWFKPGFKARYS
;
A
#
# COMPACT_ATOMS: atom_id res chain seq x y z
N MET A 1 -4.13 -4.78 9.12
CA MET A 1 -3.45 -5.40 7.96
C MET A 1 -2.74 -6.68 8.36
N SER A 2 -1.73 -6.65 9.21
CA SER A 2 -0.92 -7.82 9.59
C SER A 2 -1.74 -9.00 10.10
N ARG A 3 -2.65 -8.79 11.05
CA ARG A 3 -3.52 -9.86 11.57
C ARG A 3 -4.33 -10.57 10.48
N VAL A 4 -4.81 -9.83 9.47
CA VAL A 4 -5.55 -10.42 8.34
C VAL A 4 -4.63 -11.30 7.48
N LEU A 5 -3.39 -10.91 7.28
CA LEU A 5 -2.41 -11.72 6.56
C LEU A 5 -2.05 -12.99 7.33
N GLU A 6 -1.94 -12.91 8.65
CA GLU A 6 -1.69 -14.07 9.53
C GLU A 6 -2.86 -15.07 9.48
N THR A 7 -4.12 -14.61 9.41
CA THR A 7 -5.28 -15.52 9.33
C THR A 7 -5.34 -16.35 8.03
N ILE A 8 -4.68 -15.90 6.98
CA ILE A 8 -4.55 -16.65 5.72
C ILE A 8 -3.25 -17.45 5.63
N GLY A 9 -2.54 -17.61 6.74
CA GLY A 9 -1.34 -18.44 6.85
C GLY A 9 -0.03 -17.76 6.43
N ALA A 10 -0.01 -16.43 6.26
CA ALA A 10 1.22 -15.73 5.95
C ALA A 10 2.09 -15.55 7.21
N ARG A 11 3.41 -15.78 7.08
CA ARG A 11 4.37 -15.35 8.10
C ARG A 11 4.59 -13.85 7.97
N VAL A 12 4.18 -13.08 8.97
CA VAL A 12 4.20 -11.61 8.93
C VAL A 12 5.23 -11.07 9.91
N ILE A 13 6.09 -10.17 9.45
CA ILE A 13 6.96 -9.33 10.27
C ILE A 13 6.40 -7.91 10.16
N SER A 14 5.98 -7.35 11.29
CA SER A 14 5.38 -6.01 11.35
C SER A 14 6.33 -5.03 11.99
N SER A 15 6.49 -3.87 11.38
CA SER A 15 7.28 -2.77 11.92
C SER A 15 6.60 -1.43 11.66
N ASP A 16 6.90 -0.43 12.49
CA ASP A 16 6.40 0.94 12.38
C ASP A 16 7.49 1.90 12.89
N LEU A 17 7.54 3.09 12.33
CA LEU A 17 8.41 4.15 12.84
C LEU A 17 8.00 4.56 14.26
N TYR A 18 6.71 4.50 14.56
CA TYR A 18 6.16 4.91 15.85
C TYR A 18 5.67 3.73 16.66
N ARG A 19 5.73 3.85 17.99
CA ARG A 19 5.17 2.85 18.89
C ARG A 19 3.64 2.93 18.90
N ARG A 20 2.99 2.02 18.19
CA ARG A 20 1.52 1.92 18.10
C ARG A 20 0.93 0.69 18.79
N GLY A 21 1.73 -0.01 19.61
CA GLY A 21 1.29 -1.19 20.37
C GLY A 21 1.23 -2.48 19.54
N PHE A 22 1.75 -2.48 18.31
CA PHE A 22 1.81 -3.67 17.46
C PHE A 22 3.06 -3.65 16.57
N GLY A 23 3.77 -4.77 16.52
CA GLY A 23 5.01 -4.90 15.75
C GLY A 23 6.21 -4.22 16.38
N GLU A 24 7.33 -4.23 15.68
CA GLU A 24 8.57 -3.59 16.08
C GLU A 24 8.49 -2.07 15.86
N ALA A 25 8.76 -1.29 16.89
CA ALA A 25 8.74 0.17 16.84
C ALA A 25 10.15 0.75 16.54
N GLY A 26 10.19 1.96 16.00
CA GLY A 26 11.44 2.66 15.71
C GLY A 26 12.11 2.23 14.40
N VAL A 27 11.39 1.54 13.52
CA VAL A 27 11.90 1.10 12.22
C VAL A 27 11.46 2.06 11.14
N ASP A 28 12.36 2.87 10.65
CA ASP A 28 12.12 3.69 9.46
C ASP A 28 12.22 2.82 8.21
N PHE A 29 11.13 2.75 7.45
CA PHE A 29 11.09 1.99 6.20
C PHE A 29 12.07 2.54 5.15
N LEU A 30 12.31 3.83 5.13
CA LEU A 30 13.17 4.48 4.15
C LEU A 30 14.67 4.31 4.48
N ASP A 31 14.99 4.17 5.77
CA ASP A 31 16.39 4.18 6.29
C ASP A 31 16.85 2.82 6.84
N ASN A 32 16.19 1.71 6.48
CA ASN A 32 16.65 0.38 6.90
C ASN A 32 17.00 -0.49 5.69
N ASP A 33 17.85 -1.49 5.89
CA ASP A 33 18.33 -2.41 4.84
C ASP A 33 17.60 -3.77 4.85
N ARG A 34 16.39 -3.83 5.39
CA ARG A 34 15.61 -5.08 5.48
C ARG A 34 14.97 -5.44 4.16
N PHE A 35 15.14 -6.68 3.74
CA PHE A 35 14.51 -7.27 2.56
C PHE A 35 13.44 -8.27 2.98
N SER A 36 12.38 -8.37 2.19
CA SER A 36 11.33 -9.38 2.36
C SER A 36 10.85 -9.87 1.01
N ASP A 37 10.28 -11.08 0.97
CA ASP A 37 9.70 -11.59 -0.28
C ASP A 37 8.56 -10.69 -0.74
N ASN A 38 7.67 -10.34 0.17
CA ASN A 38 6.56 -9.45 -0.10
C ASN A 38 6.53 -8.33 0.95
N ILE A 39 6.29 -7.10 0.49
CA ILE A 39 6.11 -5.93 1.35
C ILE A 39 4.75 -5.32 1.07
N ILE A 40 3.98 -5.06 2.12
CA ILE A 40 2.67 -4.42 2.03
C ILE A 40 2.57 -3.32 3.09
N THR A 41 2.22 -2.10 2.68
CA THR A 41 2.15 -0.98 3.61
C THR A 41 1.15 0.10 3.17
N ASN A 42 0.71 0.90 4.15
CA ASN A 42 -0.02 2.14 3.95
C ASN A 42 0.92 3.29 4.39
N PRO A 43 1.68 3.89 3.47
CA PRO A 43 2.68 4.90 3.80
C PRO A 43 2.06 6.26 4.12
N PRO A 44 2.79 7.18 4.75
CA PRO A 44 2.45 8.59 4.71
C PRO A 44 2.42 9.09 3.26
N TYR A 45 1.31 9.71 2.84
CA TYR A 45 1.10 10.06 1.43
C TYR A 45 2.10 11.09 0.87
N ASN A 46 2.61 11.97 1.73
CA ASN A 46 3.66 12.93 1.37
C ASN A 46 5.03 12.28 1.08
N SER A 47 5.25 11.05 1.56
CA SER A 47 6.48 10.29 1.36
C SER A 47 6.32 9.11 0.37
N ALA A 48 5.16 9.01 -0.29
CA ALA A 48 4.81 7.85 -1.11
C ALA A 48 5.81 7.54 -2.22
N GLU A 49 6.39 8.54 -2.86
CA GLU A 49 7.40 8.36 -3.92
C GLU A 49 8.68 7.71 -3.37
N GLY A 50 9.14 8.13 -2.19
CA GLY A 50 10.27 7.48 -1.50
C GLY A 50 9.96 6.04 -1.12
N PHE A 51 8.72 5.76 -0.67
CA PHE A 51 8.28 4.40 -0.39
C PHE A 51 8.25 3.52 -1.64
N VAL A 52 7.89 4.06 -2.82
CA VAL A 52 7.97 3.31 -4.08
C VAL A 52 9.40 2.94 -4.39
N ALA A 53 10.32 3.90 -4.41
CA ALA A 53 11.72 3.65 -4.72
C ALA A 53 12.34 2.62 -3.78
N SER A 54 12.15 2.78 -2.47
CA SER A 54 12.67 1.87 -1.44
C SER A 54 12.00 0.49 -1.50
N GLY A 55 10.69 0.43 -1.63
CA GLY A 55 9.93 -0.81 -1.60
C GLY A 55 10.14 -1.69 -2.82
N VAL A 56 10.22 -1.11 -4.01
CA VAL A 56 10.56 -1.84 -5.23
C VAL A 56 11.97 -2.46 -5.13
N SER A 57 12.91 -1.76 -4.49
CA SER A 57 14.26 -2.30 -4.24
C SER A 57 14.27 -3.42 -3.22
N LYS A 58 13.56 -3.26 -2.08
CA LYS A 58 13.61 -4.16 -0.90
C LYS A 58 12.71 -5.39 -1.01
N ALA A 59 11.63 -5.33 -1.79
CA ALA A 59 10.77 -6.49 -2.03
C ALA A 59 11.44 -7.43 -3.03
N ARG A 60 11.58 -8.71 -2.67
CA ARG A 60 12.13 -9.72 -3.59
C ARG A 60 11.14 -10.17 -4.64
N ARG A 61 9.84 -10.15 -4.34
CA ARG A 61 8.76 -10.59 -5.23
C ARG A 61 7.71 -9.50 -5.44
N LYS A 62 6.99 -9.11 -4.40
CA LYS A 62 5.88 -8.16 -4.53
C LYS A 62 5.97 -7.03 -3.53
N PHE A 63 5.64 -5.85 -4.01
CA PHE A 63 5.50 -4.66 -3.21
C PHE A 63 4.11 -4.07 -3.42
N ALA A 64 3.37 -3.80 -2.36
CA ALA A 64 2.01 -3.25 -2.42
C ALA A 64 1.86 -2.04 -1.52
N LEU A 65 1.37 -0.94 -2.08
CA LEU A 65 1.06 0.31 -1.39
C LEU A 65 -0.41 0.64 -1.47
N LEU A 66 -0.99 1.00 -0.32
CA LEU A 66 -2.31 1.62 -0.28
C LEU A 66 -2.17 3.13 -0.42
N LEU A 67 -2.61 3.69 -1.54
CA LEU A 67 -2.45 5.09 -1.86
C LEU A 67 -3.79 5.73 -2.31
N ARG A 68 -3.82 7.06 -2.31
CA ARG A 68 -4.90 7.81 -2.96
C ARG A 68 -4.87 7.52 -4.47
N LEU A 69 -6.03 7.41 -5.09
CA LEU A 69 -6.13 7.15 -6.54
C LEU A 69 -5.45 8.26 -7.37
N ALA A 70 -5.45 9.50 -6.87
CA ALA A 70 -4.74 10.64 -7.44
C ALA A 70 -3.20 10.45 -7.54
N PHE A 71 -2.64 9.40 -6.93
CA PHE A 71 -1.24 9.04 -7.14
C PHE A 71 -0.95 8.64 -8.60
N LEU A 72 -1.96 8.21 -9.36
CA LEU A 72 -1.83 7.90 -10.80
C LEU A 72 -1.52 9.12 -11.67
N GLU A 73 -1.76 10.33 -11.19
CA GLU A 73 -1.50 11.56 -11.94
C GLU A 73 -0.22 12.25 -11.46
N GLY A 74 0.27 13.20 -12.25
CA GLY A 74 1.39 14.08 -11.92
C GLY A 74 2.57 13.92 -12.88
N ALA A 75 2.99 15.04 -13.48
CA ALA A 75 4.08 15.06 -14.46
C ALA A 75 5.40 14.50 -13.90
N ASN A 76 5.72 14.82 -12.65
CA ASN A 76 6.92 14.28 -12.00
C ASN A 76 6.88 12.75 -11.91
N ARG A 77 5.77 12.17 -11.43
CA ARG A 77 5.62 10.71 -11.32
C ARG A 77 5.60 10.01 -12.66
N ALA A 78 5.03 10.64 -13.70
CA ALA A 78 5.08 10.13 -15.06
C ALA A 78 6.52 9.96 -15.54
N ASN A 79 7.39 10.95 -15.27
CA ASN A 79 8.78 10.95 -15.69
C ASN A 79 9.71 10.13 -14.81
N THR A 80 9.39 9.89 -13.56
CA THR A 80 10.26 9.20 -12.59
C THR A 80 9.82 7.77 -12.31
N ILE A 81 8.59 7.58 -11.85
CA ILE A 81 8.08 6.28 -11.43
C ILE A 81 7.53 5.50 -12.63
N TYR A 82 6.54 6.08 -13.33
CA TYR A 82 5.79 5.34 -14.34
C TYR A 82 6.57 5.06 -15.62
N SER A 83 7.57 5.89 -15.95
CA SER A 83 8.48 5.64 -17.07
C SER A 83 9.49 4.52 -16.82
N ARG A 84 9.82 4.26 -15.55
CA ARG A 84 10.90 3.32 -15.17
C ARG A 84 10.38 2.03 -14.54
N SER A 85 9.43 2.17 -13.64
CA SER A 85 8.87 1.06 -12.86
C SER A 85 7.41 1.32 -12.55
N PRO A 86 6.51 1.23 -13.54
CA PRO A 86 5.08 1.38 -13.30
C PRO A 86 4.57 0.22 -12.44
N PRO A 87 3.50 0.41 -11.65
CA PRO A 87 2.87 -0.70 -10.94
C PRO A 87 2.28 -1.69 -11.94
N ASN A 88 2.40 -2.98 -11.69
CA ASN A 88 1.82 -4.01 -12.58
C ASN A 88 0.31 -4.10 -12.43
N ARG A 89 -0.23 -3.75 -11.25
CA ARG A 89 -1.67 -3.73 -11.00
C ARG A 89 -2.06 -2.56 -10.13
N VAL A 90 -3.20 -1.96 -10.44
CA VAL A 90 -3.87 -0.97 -9.59
C VAL A 90 -5.27 -1.49 -9.29
N TRP A 91 -5.51 -1.88 -8.02
CA TRP A 91 -6.80 -2.35 -7.54
C TRP A 91 -7.59 -1.21 -6.91
N VAL A 92 -8.56 -0.69 -7.63
CA VAL A 92 -9.40 0.42 -7.20
C VAL A 92 -10.51 -0.09 -6.28
N PHE A 93 -10.70 0.59 -5.16
CA PHE A 93 -11.86 0.31 -4.31
C PHE A 93 -13.12 0.93 -4.94
N SER A 94 -14.09 0.10 -5.29
CA SER A 94 -15.39 0.53 -5.82
C SER A 94 -16.28 1.22 -4.78
N GLU A 95 -15.97 1.04 -3.50
CA GLU A 95 -16.63 1.69 -2.37
C GLU A 95 -15.65 2.58 -1.62
N ARG A 96 -16.14 3.68 -1.04
CA ARG A 96 -15.30 4.60 -0.28
C ARG A 96 -14.73 3.94 0.97
N ILE A 97 -13.42 4.00 1.13
CA ILE A 97 -12.73 3.65 2.37
C ILE A 97 -12.58 4.94 3.19
N THR A 98 -12.91 4.86 4.47
CA THR A 98 -12.68 5.96 5.40
C THR A 98 -11.65 5.52 6.43
N PHE A 99 -10.58 6.27 6.55
CA PHE A 99 -9.59 6.09 7.60
C PHE A 99 -9.91 7.05 8.75
N TYR A 100 -10.13 6.51 9.92
CA TYR A 100 -10.33 7.29 11.13
C TYR A 100 -9.05 7.30 11.96
N PRO A 101 -8.67 8.44 12.54
CA PRO A 101 -7.67 8.46 13.60
C PRO A 101 -8.11 7.53 14.74
N ALA A 102 -7.14 6.89 15.40
CA ALA A 102 -7.44 5.98 16.49
C ALA A 102 -8.31 6.69 17.55
N GLY A 103 -9.49 6.11 17.85
CA GLY A 103 -10.44 6.65 18.83
C GLY A 103 -11.45 7.67 18.29
N ALA A 104 -11.38 8.08 17.03
CA ALA A 104 -12.35 9.01 16.45
C ALA A 104 -13.55 8.23 15.84
N LYS A 105 -14.76 8.51 16.34
CA LYS A 105 -16.02 8.14 15.66
C LYS A 105 -16.46 9.33 14.83
N VAL A 106 -16.14 9.32 13.54
CA VAL A 106 -16.60 10.35 12.60
C VAL A 106 -17.68 9.74 11.72
N ALA A 107 -18.88 10.30 11.77
CA ALA A 107 -19.96 9.96 10.85
C ALA A 107 -19.67 10.62 9.49
N GLY A 108 -19.64 9.83 8.41
CA GLY A 108 -19.49 10.34 7.04
C GLY A 108 -18.67 9.40 6.15
N SER A 109 -18.93 9.44 4.85
CA SER A 109 -18.09 8.76 3.87
C SER A 109 -16.93 9.67 3.45
N GLY A 110 -15.71 9.14 3.46
CA GLY A 110 -14.55 9.87 2.95
C GLY A 110 -14.74 10.30 1.49
N THR A 111 -14.26 11.48 1.14
CA THR A 111 -14.32 12.01 -0.24
C THR A 111 -13.21 11.46 -1.14
N THR A 112 -12.15 10.91 -0.55
CA THR A 112 -10.95 10.45 -1.25
C THR A 112 -11.12 9.01 -1.75
N ALA A 113 -10.80 8.78 -3.03
CA ALA A 113 -10.68 7.44 -3.59
C ALA A 113 -9.30 6.85 -3.31
N TYR A 114 -9.26 5.53 -3.06
CA TYR A 114 -8.03 4.79 -2.78
C TYR A 114 -7.91 3.59 -3.70
N ALA A 115 -6.67 3.12 -3.85
CA ALA A 115 -6.35 1.90 -4.55
C ALA A 115 -5.12 1.22 -3.94
N TRP A 116 -5.00 -0.08 -4.13
CA TRP A 116 -3.76 -0.80 -3.95
C TRP A 116 -2.94 -0.71 -5.23
N PHE A 117 -1.73 -0.22 -5.12
CA PHE A 117 -0.72 -0.21 -6.17
C PHE A 117 0.24 -1.36 -5.93
N VAL A 118 0.37 -2.25 -6.90
CA VAL A 118 1.15 -3.49 -6.75
C VAL A 118 2.24 -3.55 -7.80
N TRP A 119 3.47 -3.67 -7.35
CA TRP A 119 4.64 -4.02 -8.15
C TRP A 119 4.93 -5.51 -7.95
N ASP A 120 5.01 -6.26 -9.03
CA ASP A 120 5.19 -7.71 -9.05
C ASP A 120 6.37 -8.03 -9.99
N LYS A 121 7.50 -8.47 -9.43
CA LYS A 121 8.72 -8.72 -10.21
C LYS A 121 8.59 -9.89 -11.18
N ASP A 122 7.61 -10.76 -10.96
CA ASP A 122 7.32 -11.89 -11.83
C ASP A 122 6.33 -11.54 -12.95
N ALA A 123 5.79 -10.31 -12.98
CA ALA A 123 4.81 -9.86 -13.97
C ALA A 123 5.47 -9.05 -15.09
N SER A 124 4.77 -8.93 -16.23
CA SER A 124 5.16 -8.04 -17.32
C SER A 124 5.10 -6.57 -16.87
N ASN A 125 5.82 -5.68 -17.57
CA ASN A 125 5.87 -4.25 -17.27
C ASN A 125 4.58 -3.48 -17.66
N ASN A 126 3.47 -4.18 -17.91
CA ASN A 126 2.19 -3.58 -18.21
C ASN A 126 1.42 -3.31 -16.93
N THR A 127 0.73 -2.17 -16.88
CA THR A 127 -0.17 -1.84 -15.77
C THR A 127 -1.58 -2.29 -16.08
N GLU A 128 -2.12 -3.19 -15.24
CA GLU A 128 -3.53 -3.58 -15.28
C GLU A 128 -4.34 -2.80 -14.26
N LEU A 129 -5.45 -2.21 -14.69
CA LEU A 129 -6.42 -1.57 -13.81
C LEU A 129 -7.52 -2.57 -13.46
N LYS A 130 -7.78 -2.76 -12.17
CA LYS A 130 -8.78 -3.71 -11.65
C LYS A 130 -9.63 -3.04 -10.57
N TRP A 131 -10.81 -3.60 -10.30
CA TRP A 131 -11.71 -3.10 -9.26
C TRP A 131 -12.08 -4.20 -8.28
N PHE A 132 -12.09 -3.84 -7.00
CA PHE A 132 -12.78 -4.66 -6.01
C PHE A 132 -14.28 -4.60 -6.26
N LYS A 133 -14.95 -5.75 -6.23
CA LYS A 133 -16.40 -5.80 -6.37
C LYS A 133 -17.08 -5.07 -5.20
N PRO A 134 -18.23 -4.41 -5.42
CA PRO A 134 -19.03 -3.87 -4.32
C PRO A 134 -19.35 -4.94 -3.26
N GLY A 135 -19.53 -4.53 -2.01
CA GLY A 135 -19.79 -5.44 -0.90
C GLY A 135 -18.54 -6.05 -0.27
N PHE A 136 -17.32 -5.66 -0.68
CA PHE A 136 -16.09 -6.19 -0.07
C PHE A 136 -16.00 -5.88 1.43
N LYS A 137 -16.56 -4.77 1.89
CA LYS A 137 -16.59 -4.40 3.32
C LYS A 137 -17.31 -5.44 4.18
N ALA A 138 -18.43 -5.95 3.69
CA ALA A 138 -19.22 -6.94 4.43
C ALA A 138 -18.50 -8.29 4.63
N ARG A 139 -17.45 -8.57 3.86
CA ARG A 139 -16.65 -9.80 3.99
C ARG A 139 -15.57 -9.71 5.07
N TYR A 140 -15.28 -8.52 5.57
CA TYR A 140 -14.16 -8.25 6.49
C TYR A 140 -14.56 -7.38 7.69
N SER A 141 -15.86 -7.16 7.89
CA SER A 141 -16.44 -6.48 9.07
C SER A 141 -16.78 -7.45 10.19
#